data_dc97098eed9b4b08373e48be0c73ef1f
#
_entry.id   dc97098eed9b4b08373e48be0c73ef1f
#
_cell.length_a   1.000
_cell.length_b   1.000
_cell.length_c   1.000
_cell.angle_alpha   90.00
_cell.angle_beta   90.00
_cell.angle_gamma   90.00
#
_symmetry.space_group_name_H-M   'P 1'
#
loop_
_entity.id
_entity.type
_entity.pdbx_description
1 polymer ?
#
loop_
_entity_poly.entity_id
_entity_poly.type
_entity_poly.pdbx_seq_one_letter_code
_entity_poly.pdbx_strand_id
1 'polypeptide(L)'
;AIIKIAAVPANLMTGYRGKARVFDTLDASLEALRSGKINPGDACVVRFLGMKARFGTTAFTFQEELKGHHELFNSCAVITDGRFSGGSSGLSVGYVSPEAALGGPLGVVKEGDEIEIDVINRRITLCISDEEMAKRISEFRWEFPASNYQRYLRLFVKNVGSMAQGCVWDC
;
A
#
# COMPACT_ATOMS: atom_id res chain seq x y z
N ALA A 1 2.73 -4.35 -8.99
CA ALA A 1 3.34 -4.28 -7.65
C ALA A 1 4.74 -4.88 -7.66
N ILE A 2 5.58 -4.44 -6.72
CA ILE A 2 6.96 -4.89 -6.55
C ILE A 2 7.16 -5.40 -5.13
N ILE A 3 7.87 -6.53 -4.99
CA ILE A 3 8.31 -7.08 -3.72
C ILE A 3 9.82 -7.37 -3.75
N LYS A 4 10.54 -7.04 -2.69
CA LYS A 4 11.96 -7.36 -2.53
C LYS A 4 12.10 -8.75 -1.88
N ILE A 5 12.13 -9.78 -2.69
CA ILE A 5 12.11 -11.19 -2.25
C ILE A 5 13.21 -11.49 -1.21
N ALA A 6 14.43 -10.99 -1.42
CA ALA A 6 15.56 -11.22 -0.51
C ALA A 6 15.37 -10.65 0.91
N ALA A 7 14.36 -9.82 1.13
CA ALA A 7 14.07 -9.19 2.41
C ALA A 7 12.85 -9.81 3.13
N VAL A 8 12.15 -10.73 2.48
CA VAL A 8 10.98 -11.40 3.06
C VAL A 8 11.42 -12.41 4.11
N PRO A 9 10.84 -12.40 5.33
CA PRO A 9 11.07 -13.43 6.33
C PRO A 9 10.76 -14.84 5.79
N ALA A 10 11.60 -15.81 6.11
CA ALA A 10 11.51 -17.16 5.55
C ALA A 10 10.14 -17.84 5.77
N ASN A 11 9.53 -17.59 6.92
CA ASN A 11 8.21 -18.11 7.27
C ASN A 11 7.05 -17.50 6.45
N LEU A 12 7.28 -16.35 5.79
CA LEU A 12 6.28 -15.68 4.94
C LEU A 12 6.50 -15.91 3.44
N MET A 13 7.58 -16.63 3.08
CA MET A 13 7.91 -16.93 1.68
C MET A 13 6.94 -17.91 1.03
N THR A 14 6.41 -18.86 1.78
CA THR A 14 5.52 -19.92 1.27
C THR A 14 4.07 -19.50 1.13
N GLY A 15 3.73 -18.30 1.57
CA GLY A 15 2.40 -17.73 1.50
C GLY A 15 2.10 -16.91 2.75
N TYR A 16 1.30 -15.88 2.57
CA TYR A 16 0.82 -15.01 3.63
C TYR A 16 -0.67 -14.78 3.46
N ARG A 17 -1.40 -14.78 4.57
CA ARG A 17 -2.81 -14.41 4.62
C ARG A 17 -3.07 -13.61 5.89
N GLY A 18 -3.65 -12.43 5.76
CA GLY A 18 -3.89 -11.53 6.89
C GLY A 18 -5.09 -10.63 6.68
N LYS A 19 -5.59 -10.08 7.79
CA LYS A 19 -6.68 -9.10 7.76
C LYS A 19 -6.13 -7.70 7.52
N ALA A 20 -6.78 -6.98 6.63
CA ALA A 20 -6.41 -5.61 6.29
C ALA A 20 -6.59 -4.65 7.48
N ARG A 21 -5.55 -3.89 7.77
CA ARG A 21 -5.57 -2.67 8.58
C ARG A 21 -5.34 -1.51 7.62
N VAL A 22 -6.34 -0.67 7.41
CA VAL A 22 -6.34 0.30 6.32
C VAL A 22 -6.02 1.71 6.81
N PHE A 23 -5.02 2.33 6.19
CA PHE A 23 -4.53 3.65 6.53
C PHE A 23 -4.45 4.54 5.30
N ASP A 24 -5.16 5.67 5.31
CA ASP A 24 -5.18 6.64 4.21
C ASP A 24 -4.00 7.62 4.25
N THR A 25 -3.19 7.55 5.30
CA THR A 25 -1.98 8.35 5.45
C THR A 25 -0.88 7.56 6.16
N LEU A 26 0.38 7.94 5.91
CA LEU A 26 1.53 7.38 6.61
C LEU A 26 1.44 7.68 8.12
N ASP A 27 1.03 8.89 8.50
CA ASP A 27 0.92 9.30 9.90
C ASP A 27 -0.09 8.44 10.66
N ALA A 28 -1.24 8.14 10.06
CA ALA A 28 -2.24 7.25 10.67
C ALA A 28 -1.70 5.83 10.90
N SER A 29 -0.89 5.31 9.97
CA SER A 29 -0.26 4.00 10.14
C SER A 29 0.78 3.99 11.27
N LEU A 30 1.59 5.04 11.37
CA LEU A 30 2.57 5.22 12.44
C LEU A 30 1.89 5.36 13.82
N GLU A 31 0.81 6.13 13.89
CA GLU A 31 0.03 6.27 15.13
C GLU A 31 -0.58 4.92 15.56
N ALA A 32 -1.13 4.16 14.62
CA ALA A 32 -1.69 2.84 14.90
C ALA A 32 -0.63 1.85 15.42
N LEU A 33 0.58 1.87 14.83
CA LEU A 33 1.70 1.05 15.28
C LEU A 33 2.11 1.41 16.72
N ARG A 34 2.34 2.70 16.98
CA ARG A 34 2.77 3.24 18.27
C ARG A 34 1.74 3.04 19.38
N SER A 35 0.46 3.04 19.03
CA SER A 35 -0.65 2.82 19.97
C SER A 35 -1.05 1.35 20.14
N GLY A 36 -0.30 0.40 19.54
CA GLY A 36 -0.55 -1.03 19.65
C GLY A 36 -1.86 -1.51 19.00
N LYS A 37 -2.33 -0.82 17.96
CA LYS A 37 -3.55 -1.18 17.22
C LYS A 37 -3.30 -2.15 16.07
N ILE A 38 -2.05 -2.53 15.81
CA ILE A 38 -1.67 -3.52 14.81
C ILE A 38 -1.38 -4.83 15.52
N ASN A 39 -1.98 -5.91 15.04
CA ASN A 39 -1.81 -7.23 15.62
C ASN A 39 -0.88 -8.10 14.74
N PRO A 40 -0.23 -9.11 15.33
CA PRO A 40 0.51 -10.10 14.56
C PRO A 40 -0.36 -10.72 13.47
N GLY A 41 0.18 -10.77 12.25
CA GLY A 41 -0.53 -11.30 11.07
C GLY A 41 -1.38 -10.30 10.32
N ASP A 42 -1.49 -9.05 10.74
CA ASP A 42 -2.24 -8.02 10.02
C ASP A 42 -1.57 -7.63 8.69
N ALA A 43 -2.40 -7.37 7.66
CA ALA A 43 -2.00 -6.79 6.39
C ALA A 43 -2.15 -5.25 6.45
N CYS A 44 -1.06 -4.55 6.72
CA CYS A 44 -1.05 -3.08 6.84
C CYS A 44 -1.12 -2.44 5.45
N VAL A 45 -2.30 -1.96 5.06
CA VAL A 45 -2.54 -1.26 3.80
C VAL A 45 -2.37 0.24 4.01
N VAL A 46 -1.27 0.80 3.50
CA VAL A 46 -0.99 2.24 3.54
C VAL A 46 -1.17 2.79 2.14
N ARG A 47 -2.31 3.40 1.87
CA ARG A 47 -2.74 3.81 0.54
C ARG A 47 -2.71 5.33 0.33
N PHE A 48 -2.91 5.75 -0.92
CA PHE A 48 -2.80 7.16 -1.35
C PHE A 48 -1.39 7.76 -1.17
N LEU A 49 -0.37 6.92 -1.29
CA LEU A 49 1.03 7.36 -1.34
C LEU A 49 1.59 7.41 -2.77
N GLY A 50 0.81 6.95 -3.75
CA GLY A 50 1.18 6.92 -5.17
C GLY A 50 1.39 8.31 -5.78
N MET A 51 1.79 8.32 -7.06
CA MET A 51 2.12 9.56 -7.80
C MET A 51 0.91 10.50 -7.93
N LYS A 52 -0.28 9.93 -8.11
CA LYS A 52 -1.53 10.69 -8.27
C LYS A 52 -2.10 11.24 -6.96
N ALA A 53 -1.59 10.77 -5.80
CA ALA A 53 -2.06 11.22 -4.50
C ALA A 53 -0.99 12.02 -3.74
N ARG A 54 0.21 11.47 -3.58
CA ARG A 54 1.28 12.04 -2.75
C ARG A 54 2.66 11.93 -3.40
N PHE A 55 2.75 12.12 -4.72
CA PHE A 55 4.02 12.19 -5.47
C PHE A 55 4.91 10.95 -5.32
N GLY A 56 4.32 9.79 -5.07
CA GLY A 56 5.05 8.56 -4.82
C GLY A 56 5.84 8.60 -3.51
N THR A 57 5.20 9.07 -2.45
CA THR A 57 5.78 9.07 -1.09
C THR A 57 6.14 7.65 -0.66
N THR A 58 7.21 7.53 0.13
CA THR A 58 7.67 6.25 0.62
C THR A 58 6.98 5.83 1.92
N ALA A 59 6.64 4.55 2.05
CA ALA A 59 6.20 3.93 3.30
C ALA A 59 7.38 3.44 4.17
N PHE A 60 8.61 3.84 3.85
CA PHE A 60 9.84 3.38 4.50
C PHE A 60 9.84 3.62 6.01
N THR A 61 9.40 4.80 6.47
CA THR A 61 9.39 5.14 7.90
C THR A 61 8.51 4.18 8.71
N PHE A 62 7.32 3.86 8.20
CA PHE A 62 6.43 2.88 8.85
C PHE A 62 7.10 1.51 8.95
N GLN A 63 7.76 1.09 7.88
CA GLN A 63 8.43 -0.20 7.84
C GLN A 63 9.63 -0.27 8.79
N GLU A 64 10.43 0.80 8.91
CA GLU A 64 11.55 0.84 9.85
C GLU A 64 11.07 0.81 11.32
N GLU A 65 9.98 1.49 11.63
CA GLU A 65 9.39 1.39 12.97
C GLU A 65 8.81 0.00 13.22
N LEU A 66 8.12 -0.61 12.26
CA LEU A 66 7.59 -1.97 12.36
C LEU A 66 8.72 -2.99 12.64
N LYS A 67 9.89 -2.78 12.06
CA LYS A 67 11.08 -3.62 12.29
C LYS A 67 11.53 -3.64 13.77
N GLY A 68 11.27 -2.56 14.51
CA GLY A 68 11.49 -2.52 15.95
C GLY A 68 10.58 -3.43 16.77
N HIS A 69 9.48 -3.91 16.17
CA HIS A 69 8.50 -4.81 16.78
C HIS A 69 8.67 -6.22 16.20
N HIS A 70 9.56 -7.03 16.78
CA HIS A 70 10.01 -8.31 16.23
C HIS A 70 8.87 -9.24 15.81
N GLU A 71 7.81 -9.37 16.62
CA GLU A 71 6.66 -10.24 16.33
C GLU A 71 5.86 -9.72 15.13
N LEU A 72 5.57 -8.42 15.09
CA LEU A 72 4.85 -7.80 13.97
C LEU A 72 5.67 -7.87 12.68
N PHE A 73 6.97 -7.59 12.75
CA PHE A 73 7.86 -7.64 11.59
C PHE A 73 7.91 -9.02 10.93
N ASN A 74 7.84 -10.09 11.71
CA ASN A 74 7.89 -11.46 11.21
C ASN A 74 6.52 -12.06 10.87
N SER A 75 5.43 -11.32 11.07
CA SER A 75 4.08 -11.83 10.84
C SER A 75 3.20 -10.91 9.97
N CYS A 76 3.46 -9.59 9.94
CA CYS A 76 2.65 -8.64 9.18
C CYS A 76 3.18 -8.43 7.75
N ALA A 77 2.27 -8.05 6.85
CA ALA A 77 2.62 -7.51 5.54
C ALA A 77 2.41 -5.98 5.50
N VAL A 78 3.22 -5.28 4.71
CA VAL A 78 3.01 -3.86 4.40
C VAL A 78 2.73 -3.72 2.91
N ILE A 79 1.57 -3.15 2.56
CA ILE A 79 1.08 -3.05 1.18
C ILE A 79 0.79 -1.58 0.89
N THR A 80 1.35 -1.05 -0.20
CA THR A 80 1.19 0.37 -0.55
C THR A 80 1.28 0.61 -2.04
N ASP A 81 0.58 1.64 -2.52
CA ASP A 81 0.78 2.24 -3.84
C ASP A 81 1.95 3.23 -3.87
N GLY A 82 2.57 3.49 -2.71
CA GLY A 82 3.79 4.26 -2.59
C GLY A 82 5.05 3.44 -2.86
N ARG A 83 6.20 4.01 -2.50
CA ARG A 83 7.54 3.44 -2.71
C ARG A 83 8.12 2.84 -1.45
N PHE A 84 9.12 1.97 -1.65
CA PHE A 84 10.03 1.53 -0.62
C PHE A 84 11.48 1.89 -0.98
N SER A 85 12.35 1.97 0.02
CA SER A 85 13.78 2.17 -0.20
C SER A 85 14.50 0.84 -0.42
N GLY A 86 15.71 0.90 -0.96
CA GLY A 86 16.59 -0.27 -1.08
C GLY A 86 16.95 -0.92 0.28
N GLY A 87 16.89 -0.16 1.38
CA GLY A 87 17.08 -0.64 2.75
C GLY A 87 15.87 -1.33 3.36
N SER A 88 14.71 -1.29 2.69
CA SER A 88 13.48 -1.91 3.19
C SER A 88 13.62 -3.42 3.38
N SER A 89 12.98 -3.95 4.43
CA SER A 89 12.97 -5.36 4.80
C SER A 89 11.57 -5.80 5.24
N GLY A 90 11.34 -7.10 5.47
CA GLY A 90 10.02 -7.64 5.79
C GLY A 90 9.18 -7.96 4.54
N LEU A 91 7.96 -8.44 4.76
CA LEU A 91 7.00 -8.69 3.68
C LEU A 91 6.37 -7.38 3.25
N SER A 92 6.99 -6.72 2.26
CA SER A 92 6.59 -5.40 1.78
C SER A 92 6.29 -5.43 0.29
N VAL A 93 5.06 -5.04 -0.06
CA VAL A 93 4.56 -4.93 -1.43
C VAL A 93 4.34 -3.45 -1.74
N GLY A 94 5.21 -2.88 -2.54
CA GLY A 94 5.12 -1.49 -2.98
C GLY A 94 4.70 -1.36 -4.45
N TYR A 95 4.50 -0.13 -4.88
CA TYR A 95 4.14 0.20 -6.26
C TYR A 95 2.89 -0.55 -6.73
N VAL A 96 1.91 -0.75 -5.84
CA VAL A 96 0.65 -1.40 -6.22
C VAL A 96 -0.05 -0.54 -7.26
N SER A 97 -0.38 -1.16 -8.41
CA SER A 97 -0.98 -0.46 -9.54
C SER A 97 -2.16 -1.28 -10.08
N PRO A 98 -3.25 -0.61 -10.51
CA PRO A 98 -3.49 0.83 -10.46
C PRO A 98 -3.45 1.40 -9.03
N GLU A 99 -2.95 2.66 -8.90
CA GLU A 99 -2.87 3.35 -7.61
C GLU A 99 -4.26 3.54 -6.98
N ALA A 100 -4.33 3.62 -5.65
CA ALA A 100 -5.58 3.84 -4.92
C ALA A 100 -6.34 5.08 -5.42
N ALA A 101 -5.63 6.19 -5.66
CA ALA A 101 -6.20 7.43 -6.17
C ALA A 101 -6.80 7.32 -7.59
N LEU A 102 -6.42 6.30 -8.35
CA LEU A 102 -6.97 6.00 -9.67
C LEU A 102 -8.13 4.99 -9.62
N GLY A 103 -8.63 4.67 -8.44
CA GLY A 103 -9.70 3.68 -8.26
C GLY A 103 -9.23 2.24 -8.45
N GLY A 104 -7.93 1.97 -8.30
CA GLY A 104 -7.41 0.61 -8.28
C GLY A 104 -7.88 -0.20 -7.07
N PRO A 105 -7.71 -1.54 -7.09
CA PRO A 105 -8.17 -2.43 -6.01
C PRO A 105 -7.74 -2.00 -4.61
N LEU A 106 -6.53 -1.43 -4.48
CA LEU A 106 -6.03 -0.94 -3.19
C LEU A 106 -6.91 0.18 -2.60
N GLY A 107 -7.52 1.02 -3.45
CA GLY A 107 -8.41 2.10 -3.04
C GLY A 107 -9.70 1.61 -2.37
N VAL A 108 -10.13 0.40 -2.71
CA VAL A 108 -11.42 -0.16 -2.26
C VAL A 108 -11.29 -1.22 -1.17
N VAL A 109 -10.07 -1.49 -0.69
CA VAL A 109 -9.85 -2.35 0.48
C VAL A 109 -10.55 -1.74 1.69
N LYS A 110 -11.28 -2.57 2.43
CA LYS A 110 -11.93 -2.18 3.69
C LYS A 110 -11.20 -2.81 4.88
N GLU A 111 -11.34 -2.17 6.02
CA GLU A 111 -10.84 -2.69 7.29
C GLU A 111 -11.37 -4.11 7.54
N GLY A 112 -10.47 -5.04 7.87
CA GLY A 112 -10.80 -6.44 8.13
C GLY A 112 -10.95 -7.32 6.90
N ASP A 113 -10.86 -6.80 5.67
CA ASP A 113 -10.81 -7.62 4.45
C ASP A 113 -9.62 -8.59 4.52
N GLU A 114 -9.78 -9.77 3.95
CA GLU A 114 -8.68 -10.73 3.90
C GLU A 114 -7.82 -10.49 2.65
N ILE A 115 -6.51 -10.46 2.85
CA ILE A 115 -5.52 -10.32 1.78
C ILE A 115 -4.57 -11.52 1.81
N GLU A 116 -4.37 -12.11 0.62
CA GLU A 116 -3.41 -13.19 0.39
C GLU A 116 -2.23 -12.69 -0.46
N ILE A 117 -1.00 -13.04 -0.07
CA ILE A 117 0.22 -12.76 -0.82
C ILE A 117 0.94 -14.08 -1.06
N ASP A 118 1.05 -14.47 -2.31
CA ASP A 118 1.83 -15.60 -2.78
C ASP A 118 3.12 -15.08 -3.44
N VAL A 119 4.20 -15.10 -2.68
CA VAL A 119 5.50 -14.58 -3.13
C VAL A 119 6.07 -15.42 -4.26
N ILE A 120 5.90 -16.74 -4.20
CA ILE A 120 6.44 -17.69 -5.18
C ILE A 120 5.76 -17.51 -6.53
N ASN A 121 4.42 -17.46 -6.54
CA ASN A 121 3.63 -17.29 -7.77
C ASN A 121 3.42 -15.80 -8.12
N ARG A 122 4.01 -14.87 -7.38
CA ARG A 122 3.98 -13.41 -7.63
C ARG A 122 2.56 -12.86 -7.71
N ARG A 123 1.71 -13.27 -6.78
CA ARG A 123 0.30 -12.89 -6.73
C ARG A 123 -0.04 -12.21 -5.41
N ILE A 124 -0.85 -11.17 -5.49
CA ILE A 124 -1.54 -10.54 -4.36
C ILE A 124 -3.04 -10.55 -4.67
N THR A 125 -3.84 -10.98 -3.71
CA THR A 125 -5.29 -11.16 -3.88
C THR A 125 -6.02 -10.49 -2.74
N LEU A 126 -7.00 -9.65 -3.05
CA LEU A 126 -8.04 -9.23 -2.11
C LEU A 126 -9.14 -10.30 -2.15
N CYS A 127 -9.34 -11.01 -1.05
CA CYS A 127 -10.21 -12.19 -0.97
C CYS A 127 -11.69 -11.80 -0.84
N ILE A 128 -12.22 -11.15 -1.88
CA ILE A 128 -13.64 -10.83 -2.03
C ILE A 128 -14.13 -11.33 -3.39
N SER A 129 -15.46 -11.41 -3.60
CA SER A 129 -15.98 -11.81 -4.90
C SER A 129 -15.76 -10.74 -5.97
N ASP A 130 -15.79 -11.14 -7.25
CA ASP A 130 -15.66 -10.21 -8.37
C ASP A 130 -16.81 -9.21 -8.40
N GLU A 131 -18.02 -9.61 -7.99
CA GLU A 131 -19.19 -8.74 -7.89
C GLU A 131 -18.98 -7.67 -6.81
N GLU A 132 -18.47 -8.05 -5.63
CA GLU A 132 -18.18 -7.10 -4.56
C GLU A 132 -17.04 -6.15 -4.97
N MET A 133 -16.02 -6.66 -5.65
CA MET A 133 -14.93 -5.82 -6.19
C MET A 133 -15.48 -4.80 -7.18
N ALA A 134 -16.27 -5.23 -8.17
CA ALA A 134 -16.86 -4.36 -9.16
C ALA A 134 -17.78 -3.30 -8.54
N LYS A 135 -18.59 -3.70 -7.55
CA LYS A 135 -19.45 -2.79 -6.78
C LYS A 135 -18.60 -1.73 -6.09
N ARG A 136 -17.59 -2.13 -5.30
CA ARG A 136 -16.74 -1.20 -4.55
C ARG A 136 -16.01 -0.23 -5.48
N ILE A 137 -15.50 -0.70 -6.62
CA ILE A 137 -14.86 0.16 -7.62
C ILE A 137 -15.85 1.16 -8.22
N SER A 138 -17.08 0.75 -8.52
CA SER A 138 -18.11 1.65 -9.07
C SER A 138 -18.53 2.75 -8.08
N GLU A 139 -18.54 2.44 -6.80
CA GLU A 139 -18.88 3.35 -5.69
C GLU A 139 -17.69 4.20 -5.24
N PHE A 140 -16.46 3.85 -5.63
CA PHE A 140 -15.25 4.54 -5.18
C PHE A 140 -15.24 5.99 -5.65
N ARG A 141 -14.97 6.90 -4.70
CA ARG A 141 -14.76 8.32 -4.96
C ARG A 141 -13.56 8.79 -4.16
N TRP A 142 -12.63 9.40 -4.82
CA TRP A 142 -11.49 10.05 -4.19
C TRP A 142 -11.21 11.37 -4.91
N GLU A 143 -10.94 12.39 -4.14
CA GLU A 143 -10.59 13.71 -4.66
C GLU A 143 -9.23 14.12 -4.13
N PHE A 144 -8.40 14.66 -5.02
CA PHE A 144 -7.11 15.18 -4.64
C PHE A 144 -7.28 16.32 -3.63
N PRO A 145 -6.64 16.27 -2.44
CA PRO A 145 -6.79 17.27 -1.38
C PRO A 145 -6.09 18.58 -1.76
N ALA A 146 -6.66 19.30 -2.71
CA ALA A 146 -6.09 20.45 -3.40
C ALA A 146 -5.71 21.62 -2.47
N SER A 147 -6.37 21.75 -1.32
CA SER A 147 -6.10 22.82 -0.34
C SER A 147 -4.73 22.69 0.33
N ASN A 148 -4.15 21.48 0.38
CA ASN A 148 -2.93 21.21 1.13
C ASN A 148 -1.66 21.31 0.28
N TYR A 149 -1.78 21.62 -1.03
CA TYR A 149 -0.65 21.60 -1.95
C TYR A 149 -0.48 22.89 -2.73
N GLN A 150 0.76 23.29 -2.96
CA GLN A 150 1.10 24.42 -3.80
C GLN A 150 0.67 24.18 -5.26
N ARG A 151 0.38 25.25 -5.99
CA ARG A 151 -0.19 25.20 -7.33
C ARG A 151 0.60 24.32 -8.32
N TYR A 152 1.94 24.33 -8.27
CA TYR A 152 2.77 23.54 -9.17
C TYR A 152 2.66 22.03 -8.87
N LEU A 153 2.47 21.63 -7.61
CA LEU A 153 2.25 20.23 -7.24
C LEU A 153 0.94 19.70 -7.79
N ARG A 154 -0.09 20.52 -7.87
CA ARG A 154 -1.36 20.16 -8.53
C ARG A 154 -1.16 19.90 -10.02
N LEU A 155 -0.34 20.75 -10.67
CA LEU A 155 0.02 20.55 -12.08
C LEU A 155 0.80 19.26 -12.27
N PHE A 156 1.72 18.94 -11.37
CA PHE A 156 2.46 17.69 -11.38
C PHE A 156 1.50 16.48 -11.31
N VAL A 157 0.65 16.40 -10.29
CA VAL A 157 -0.31 15.29 -10.13
C VAL A 157 -1.25 15.16 -11.32
N LYS A 158 -1.66 16.27 -11.92
CA LYS A 158 -2.52 16.26 -13.11
C LYS A 158 -1.84 15.61 -14.31
N ASN A 159 -0.56 15.90 -14.54
CA ASN A 159 0.14 15.53 -15.77
C ASN A 159 1.03 14.29 -15.63
N VAL A 160 1.44 13.89 -14.42
CA VAL A 160 2.28 12.69 -14.23
C VAL A 160 1.48 11.42 -14.51
N GLY A 161 2.08 10.50 -15.25
CA GLY A 161 1.56 9.15 -15.43
C GLY A 161 1.66 8.29 -14.17
N SER A 162 1.04 7.12 -14.18
CA SER A 162 1.11 6.17 -13.06
C SER A 162 2.54 5.60 -12.90
N MET A 163 2.84 5.07 -11.73
CA MET A 163 4.11 4.37 -11.49
C MET A 163 4.28 3.17 -12.43
N ALA A 164 3.20 2.48 -12.81
CA ALA A 164 3.25 1.37 -13.76
C ALA A 164 3.69 1.81 -15.17
N GLN A 165 3.47 3.07 -15.52
CA GLN A 165 3.85 3.69 -16.79
C GLN A 165 5.18 4.45 -16.72
N GLY A 166 5.92 4.34 -15.59
CA GLY A 166 7.21 4.99 -15.42
C GLY A 166 7.14 6.45 -15.00
N CYS A 167 6.00 6.93 -14.52
CA CYS A 167 5.81 8.31 -14.03
C CYS A 167 6.17 9.38 -15.08
N VAL A 168 6.01 9.08 -16.36
CA VAL A 168 6.25 10.05 -17.44
C VAL A 168 5.16 11.11 -17.46
N TRP A 169 5.54 12.31 -17.89
CA TRP A 169 4.57 13.37 -18.14
C TRP A 169 3.97 13.20 -19.53
N ASP A 170 2.65 13.28 -19.60
CA ASP A 170 1.95 13.46 -20.86
C ASP A 170 2.12 14.94 -21.26
N CYS A 171 2.98 15.20 -22.26
CA CYS A 171 3.25 16.53 -22.82
C CYS A 171 2.31 16.82 -23.98
#